data_59866468f3150dfa31551db880793073
#
_entry.id   59866468f3150dfa31551db880793073
#
_cell.length_a   1.000
_cell.length_b   1.000
_cell.length_c   1.000
_cell.angle_alpha   90.00
_cell.angle_beta   90.00
_cell.angle_gamma   90.00
#
_symmetry.space_group_name_H-M   'P 1'
#
loop_
_entity.id
_entity.type
_entity.pdbx_description
1 polymer ?
#
loop_
_entity_poly.entity_id
_entity_poly.type
_entity_poly.pdbx_seq_one_letter_code
_entity_poly.pdbx_strand_id
1 'polypeptide(L)'
;YQIGALAAFVKGHKLRHVKPHGAMYNTAVKDAAVAKAIVDSIYDYDSTLIHVVLAGSIWEKIAREKGALVARECYADRAVNNDGTLVSRNLEGAVIHDPNKVIERSVKLVLDGNVETITGDLINFEADTICLHGDTNGSVELARLLRKEFEFQGIKITKLSKMFPS
;
A
#
# COMPACT_ATOMS: atom_id res chain seq x y z
N TYR A 1 15.20 -13.41 7.38
CA TYR A 1 16.59 -13.15 6.97
C TYR A 1 16.79 -11.72 6.44
N GLN A 2 15.98 -11.27 5.44
CA GLN A 2 16.10 -9.94 4.83
C GLN A 2 15.79 -8.82 5.82
N ILE A 3 14.78 -8.98 6.68
CA ILE A 3 14.44 -8.02 7.72
C ILE A 3 15.61 -7.87 8.70
N GLY A 4 16.17 -8.98 9.17
CA GLY A 4 17.32 -8.99 10.09
C GLY A 4 18.56 -8.34 9.48
N ALA A 5 18.85 -8.62 8.20
CA ALA A 5 19.95 -7.99 7.49
C ALA A 5 19.78 -6.47 7.39
N LEU A 6 18.59 -5.97 7.03
CA LEU A 6 18.29 -4.54 6.98
C LEU A 6 18.35 -3.89 8.37
N ALA A 7 17.85 -4.56 9.39
CA ALA A 7 17.86 -4.05 10.76
C ALA A 7 19.28 -3.74 11.26
N ALA A 8 20.28 -4.53 10.82
CA ALA A 8 21.68 -4.32 11.18
C ALA A 8 22.23 -2.94 10.74
N PHE A 9 21.68 -2.35 9.67
CA PHE A 9 22.09 -1.04 9.15
C PHE A 9 21.27 0.12 9.73
N VAL A 10 20.20 -0.16 10.46
CA VAL A 10 19.34 0.87 11.04
C VAL A 10 19.85 1.26 12.42
N LYS A 11 20.06 2.57 12.66
CA LYS A 11 20.50 3.08 13.95
C LYS A 11 19.53 2.65 15.05
N GLY A 12 20.05 1.95 16.07
CA GLY A 12 19.26 1.39 17.15
C GLY A 12 18.49 0.11 16.77
N HIS A 13 18.77 -0.46 15.59
CA HIS A 13 18.16 -1.71 15.07
C HIS A 13 16.62 -1.71 15.07
N LYS A 14 15.99 -0.52 15.06
CA LYS A 14 14.52 -0.36 15.12
C LYS A 14 13.95 -0.05 13.76
N LEU A 15 13.44 -1.07 13.08
CA LEU A 15 12.53 -0.93 11.94
C LEU A 15 11.15 -0.47 12.44
N ARG A 16 10.32 0.06 11.53
CA ARG A 16 8.98 0.51 11.88
C ARG A 16 7.88 -0.24 11.14
N HIS A 17 8.15 -0.60 9.90
CA HIS A 17 7.21 -1.32 9.06
C HIS A 17 7.94 -2.24 8.11
N VAL A 18 7.23 -3.24 7.61
CA VAL A 18 7.70 -4.16 6.58
C VAL A 18 6.70 -4.19 5.44
N LYS A 19 7.21 -4.09 4.23
CA LYS A 19 6.47 -4.26 2.99
C LYS A 19 7.22 -5.25 2.11
N PRO A 20 6.71 -6.45 1.88
CA PRO A 20 7.20 -7.34 0.83
C PRO A 20 7.14 -6.66 -0.54
N HIS A 21 7.99 -7.07 -1.47
CA HIS A 21 8.10 -6.41 -2.77
C HIS A 21 7.93 -7.41 -3.93
N GLY A 22 7.48 -6.89 -5.07
CA GLY A 22 7.43 -7.63 -6.34
C GLY A 22 6.49 -8.83 -6.31
N ALA A 23 6.96 -9.98 -6.80
CA ALA A 23 6.16 -11.20 -6.94
C ALA A 23 5.59 -11.68 -5.59
N MET A 24 6.38 -11.60 -4.52
CA MET A 24 5.95 -11.99 -3.17
C MET A 24 4.72 -11.18 -2.71
N TYR A 25 4.72 -9.86 -2.92
CA TYR A 25 3.58 -9.00 -2.62
C TYR A 25 2.33 -9.43 -3.40
N ASN A 26 2.46 -9.56 -4.73
CA ASN A 26 1.34 -9.89 -5.61
C ASN A 26 0.77 -11.29 -5.34
N THR A 27 1.62 -12.25 -4.95
CA THR A 27 1.17 -13.59 -4.58
C THR A 27 0.42 -13.58 -3.27
N ALA A 28 0.93 -12.88 -2.24
CA ALA A 28 0.29 -12.78 -0.94
C ALA A 28 -1.12 -12.19 -0.98
N VAL A 29 -1.41 -11.33 -1.95
CA VAL A 29 -2.74 -10.73 -2.15
C VAL A 29 -3.83 -11.79 -2.41
N LYS A 30 -3.47 -12.92 -3.06
CA LYS A 30 -4.41 -13.96 -3.55
C LYS A 30 -4.18 -15.33 -2.91
N ASP A 31 -3.00 -15.59 -2.37
CA ASP A 31 -2.62 -16.87 -1.79
C ASP A 31 -2.53 -16.78 -0.28
N ALA A 32 -3.48 -17.43 0.39
CA ALA A 32 -3.56 -17.42 1.84
C ALA A 32 -2.36 -18.09 2.54
N ALA A 33 -1.76 -19.12 1.92
CA ALA A 33 -0.60 -19.80 2.50
C ALA A 33 0.64 -18.91 2.47
N VAL A 34 0.86 -18.22 1.34
CA VAL A 34 1.94 -17.25 1.20
C VAL A 34 1.72 -16.04 2.11
N ALA A 35 0.50 -15.51 2.16
CA ALA A 35 0.14 -14.41 3.06
C ALA A 35 0.42 -14.79 4.53
N LYS A 36 -0.03 -15.98 4.95
CA LYS A 36 0.19 -16.47 6.30
C LYS A 36 1.67 -16.62 6.64
N ALA A 37 2.46 -17.20 5.73
CA ALA A 37 3.91 -17.37 5.94
C ALA A 37 4.62 -16.02 6.11
N ILE A 38 4.25 -15.02 5.31
CA ILE A 38 4.78 -13.65 5.43
C ILE A 38 4.38 -13.02 6.77
N VAL A 39 3.10 -13.10 7.13
CA VAL A 39 2.59 -12.53 8.38
C VAL A 39 3.28 -13.16 9.59
N ASP A 40 3.35 -14.49 9.64
CA ASP A 40 4.01 -15.20 10.72
C ASP A 40 5.50 -14.82 10.81
N SER A 41 6.21 -14.78 9.68
CA SER A 41 7.63 -14.43 9.64
C SER A 41 7.94 -13.03 10.17
N ILE A 42 7.08 -12.04 9.83
CA ILE A 42 7.24 -10.67 10.31
C ILE A 42 6.89 -10.59 11.80
N TYR A 43 5.77 -11.18 12.19
CA TYR A 43 5.27 -11.15 13.56
C TYR A 43 6.21 -11.85 14.54
N ASP A 44 6.76 -12.99 14.15
CA ASP A 44 7.74 -13.76 14.97
C ASP A 44 9.09 -13.04 15.08
N TYR A 45 9.47 -12.25 14.05
CA TYR A 45 10.66 -11.41 14.11
C TYR A 45 10.49 -10.24 15.09
N ASP A 46 9.41 -9.47 14.96
CA ASP A 46 9.05 -8.36 15.84
C ASP A 46 7.55 -8.02 15.66
N SER A 47 6.73 -8.37 16.64
CA SER A 47 5.28 -8.15 16.64
C SER A 47 4.87 -6.67 16.66
N THR A 48 5.82 -5.75 16.90
CA THR A 48 5.56 -4.29 16.87
C THR A 48 5.71 -3.69 15.48
N LEU A 49 6.16 -4.48 14.50
CA LEU A 49 6.28 -4.01 13.12
C LEU A 49 4.90 -3.85 12.47
N ILE A 50 4.74 -2.75 11.75
CA ILE A 50 3.54 -2.48 10.97
C ILE A 50 3.66 -3.26 9.65
N HIS A 51 2.67 -4.11 9.36
CA HIS A 51 2.58 -4.83 8.09
C HIS A 51 1.91 -3.93 7.05
N VAL A 52 2.64 -3.55 5.99
CA VAL A 52 2.07 -2.81 4.86
C VAL A 52 1.54 -3.81 3.85
N VAL A 53 0.21 -3.87 3.69
CA VAL A 53 -0.50 -4.86 2.89
C VAL A 53 -1.46 -4.20 1.91
N LEU A 54 -1.81 -4.87 0.81
CA LEU A 54 -2.84 -4.36 -0.09
C LEU A 54 -4.19 -4.31 0.62
N ALA A 55 -4.85 -3.17 0.59
CA ALA A 55 -6.18 -2.96 1.15
C ALA A 55 -7.20 -3.96 0.56
N GLY A 56 -8.08 -4.51 1.40
CA GLY A 56 -9.13 -5.44 1.00
C GLY A 56 -8.66 -6.86 0.66
N SER A 57 -7.35 -7.16 0.71
CA SER A 57 -6.81 -8.47 0.34
C SER A 57 -7.01 -9.54 1.42
N ILE A 58 -6.92 -10.82 0.99
CA ILE A 58 -6.84 -11.94 1.95
C ILE A 58 -5.66 -11.80 2.90
N TRP A 59 -4.58 -11.17 2.44
CA TRP A 59 -3.41 -10.90 3.26
C TRP A 59 -3.71 -9.91 4.39
N GLU A 60 -4.47 -8.83 4.14
CA GLU A 60 -4.94 -7.92 5.20
C GLU A 60 -5.73 -8.68 6.27
N LYS A 61 -6.69 -9.51 5.84
CA LYS A 61 -7.50 -10.30 6.74
C LYS A 61 -6.64 -11.19 7.65
N ILE A 62 -5.70 -11.95 7.07
CA ILE A 62 -4.82 -12.85 7.81
C ILE A 62 -3.92 -12.07 8.79
N ALA A 63 -3.40 -10.91 8.39
CA ALA A 63 -2.57 -10.09 9.26
C ALA A 63 -3.37 -9.57 10.48
N ARG A 64 -4.62 -9.14 10.26
CA ARG A 64 -5.51 -8.70 11.35
C ARG A 64 -5.90 -9.86 12.28
N GLU A 65 -6.21 -11.02 11.74
CA GLU A 65 -6.51 -12.23 12.52
C GLU A 65 -5.33 -12.67 13.38
N LYS A 66 -4.09 -12.45 12.93
CA LYS A 66 -2.86 -12.67 13.72
C LYS A 66 -2.69 -11.65 14.86
N GLY A 67 -3.40 -10.51 14.83
CA GLY A 67 -3.22 -9.39 15.76
C GLY A 67 -2.06 -8.46 15.37
N ALA A 68 -1.61 -8.49 14.13
CA ALA A 68 -0.55 -7.61 13.63
C ALA A 68 -1.05 -6.17 13.46
N LEU A 69 -0.15 -5.19 13.59
CA LEU A 69 -0.40 -3.81 13.19
C LEU A 69 -0.45 -3.76 11.65
N VAL A 70 -1.54 -3.31 11.08
CA VAL A 70 -1.77 -3.34 9.63
C VAL A 70 -1.96 -1.94 9.07
N ALA A 71 -1.11 -1.54 8.14
CA ALA A 71 -1.31 -0.37 7.28
C ALA A 71 -1.81 -0.84 5.91
N ARG A 72 -3.03 -0.46 5.56
CA ARG A 72 -3.66 -0.76 4.27
C ARG A 72 -3.05 0.12 3.19
N GLU A 73 -2.50 -0.52 2.16
CA GLU A 73 -1.88 0.20 1.06
C GLU A 73 -2.78 0.21 -0.17
N CYS A 74 -2.78 1.33 -0.88
CA CYS A 74 -3.26 1.44 -2.25
C CYS A 74 -2.16 2.00 -3.16
N TYR A 75 -2.47 2.06 -4.45
CA TYR A 75 -1.54 2.56 -5.47
C TYR A 75 -2.19 3.73 -6.21
N ALA A 76 -1.49 4.87 -6.24
CA ALA A 76 -1.99 6.06 -6.92
C ALA A 76 -2.13 5.84 -8.44
N ASP A 77 -1.12 5.21 -9.04
CA ASP A 77 -0.90 5.08 -10.49
C ASP A 77 -1.31 3.71 -11.07
N ARG A 78 -2.05 2.89 -10.29
CA ARG A 78 -2.46 1.54 -10.72
C ARG A 78 -3.98 1.38 -10.71
N ALA A 79 -4.51 0.81 -11.79
CA ALA A 79 -5.89 0.38 -11.85
C ALA A 79 -6.11 -0.87 -10.97
N VAL A 80 -7.34 -1.02 -10.48
CA VAL A 80 -7.78 -2.16 -9.67
C VAL A 80 -8.92 -2.90 -10.37
N ASN A 81 -9.00 -4.20 -10.13
CA ASN A 81 -10.14 -5.03 -10.52
C ASN A 81 -11.30 -4.83 -9.54
N ASN A 82 -12.47 -5.39 -9.85
CA ASN A 82 -13.67 -5.29 -8.99
C ASN A 82 -13.49 -6.01 -7.64
N ASP A 83 -12.53 -6.91 -7.53
CA ASP A 83 -12.14 -7.58 -6.29
C ASP A 83 -11.07 -6.80 -5.48
N GLY A 84 -10.71 -5.58 -5.91
CA GLY A 84 -9.69 -4.73 -5.29
C GLY A 84 -8.24 -5.12 -5.62
N THR A 85 -8.01 -6.19 -6.35
CA THR A 85 -6.65 -6.60 -6.74
C THR A 85 -6.11 -5.70 -7.85
N LEU A 86 -4.78 -5.59 -7.94
CA LEU A 86 -4.16 -4.80 -9.01
C LEU A 86 -4.35 -5.46 -10.37
N VAL A 87 -4.72 -4.66 -11.36
CA VAL A 87 -4.78 -5.09 -12.77
C VAL A 87 -3.38 -5.49 -13.24
N SER A 88 -3.27 -6.58 -14.01
CA SER A 88 -1.98 -7.02 -14.56
C SER A 88 -1.35 -5.92 -15.41
N ARG A 89 -0.07 -5.62 -15.20
CA ARG A 89 0.66 -4.56 -15.95
C ARG A 89 0.67 -4.77 -17.46
N ASN A 90 0.40 -5.99 -17.93
CA ASN A 90 0.35 -6.33 -19.34
C ASN A 90 -0.98 -5.93 -20.02
N LEU A 91 -1.96 -5.48 -19.25
CA LEU A 91 -3.24 -5.03 -19.78
C LEU A 91 -3.24 -3.52 -19.97
N GLU A 92 -3.90 -3.08 -21.05
CA GLU A 92 -4.12 -1.66 -21.31
C GLU A 92 -4.90 -1.02 -20.16
N GLY A 93 -4.52 0.19 -19.78
CA GLY A 93 -5.15 0.90 -18.66
C GLY A 93 -4.71 0.44 -17.26
N ALA A 94 -3.86 -0.60 -17.14
CA ALA A 94 -3.37 -1.08 -15.85
C ALA A 94 -2.51 -0.06 -15.10
N VAL A 95 -1.80 0.80 -15.84
CA VAL A 95 -0.99 1.91 -15.30
C VAL A 95 -1.62 3.23 -15.76
N ILE A 96 -1.85 4.12 -14.82
CA ILE A 96 -2.43 5.44 -15.07
C ILE A 96 -1.27 6.42 -15.24
N HIS A 97 -1.10 6.93 -16.45
CA HIS A 97 0.02 7.81 -16.81
C HIS A 97 -0.32 9.31 -16.69
N ASP A 98 -1.61 9.67 -16.71
CA ASP A 98 -2.05 11.06 -16.59
C ASP A 98 -1.96 11.54 -15.13
N PRO A 99 -1.07 12.50 -14.81
CA PRO A 99 -0.90 12.99 -13.44
C PRO A 99 -2.19 13.55 -12.83
N ASN A 100 -3.03 14.20 -13.64
CA ASN A 100 -4.29 14.78 -13.13
C ASN A 100 -5.27 13.70 -12.71
N LYS A 101 -5.38 12.62 -13.49
CA LYS A 101 -6.20 11.45 -13.12
C LYS A 101 -5.68 10.77 -11.87
N VAL A 102 -4.35 10.62 -11.75
CA VAL A 102 -3.74 10.03 -10.54
C VAL A 102 -4.05 10.86 -9.31
N ILE A 103 -3.94 12.18 -9.40
CA ILE A 103 -4.22 13.10 -8.30
C ILE A 103 -5.69 13.05 -7.90
N GLU A 104 -6.61 13.23 -8.87
CA GLU A 104 -8.06 13.19 -8.63
C GLU A 104 -8.48 11.88 -7.96
N ARG A 105 -8.03 10.75 -8.52
CA ARG A 105 -8.30 9.41 -7.99
C ARG A 105 -7.80 9.25 -6.55
N SER A 106 -6.58 9.74 -6.27
CA SER A 106 -5.98 9.63 -4.94
C SER A 106 -6.71 10.48 -3.91
N VAL A 107 -7.16 11.67 -4.28
CA VAL A 107 -7.97 12.53 -3.42
C VAL A 107 -9.32 11.88 -3.10
N LYS A 108 -10.03 11.39 -4.11
CA LYS A 108 -11.30 10.66 -3.93
C LYS A 108 -11.14 9.44 -3.04
N LEU A 109 -10.08 8.66 -3.26
CA LEU A 109 -9.79 7.51 -2.41
C LEU A 109 -9.67 7.89 -0.92
N VAL A 110 -8.96 8.98 -0.63
CA VAL A 110 -8.73 9.40 0.77
C VAL A 110 -9.98 10.02 1.39
N LEU A 111 -10.73 10.82 0.64
CA LEU A 111 -11.90 11.55 1.17
C LEU A 111 -13.16 10.69 1.19
N ASP A 112 -13.37 9.89 0.15
CA ASP A 112 -14.62 9.15 -0.05
C ASP A 112 -14.49 7.67 0.32
N GLY A 113 -13.27 7.16 0.52
CA GLY A 113 -13.02 5.76 0.85
C GLY A 113 -13.41 4.79 -0.25
N ASN A 114 -13.35 5.24 -1.52
CA ASN A 114 -13.69 4.43 -2.67
C ASN A 114 -12.74 4.65 -3.85
N VAL A 115 -12.76 3.71 -4.78
CA VAL A 115 -11.93 3.75 -5.97
C VAL A 115 -12.70 3.22 -7.18
N GLU A 116 -12.50 3.88 -8.33
CA GLU A 116 -13.00 3.39 -9.61
C GLU A 116 -12.11 2.24 -10.11
N THR A 117 -12.75 1.14 -10.49
CA THR A 117 -12.10 -0.05 -11.05
C THR A 117 -11.83 0.14 -12.53
N ILE A 118 -11.10 -0.79 -13.14
CA ILE A 118 -10.81 -0.76 -14.59
C ILE A 118 -12.09 -0.88 -15.45
N THR A 119 -13.16 -1.42 -14.88
CA THR A 119 -14.48 -1.54 -15.56
C THR A 119 -15.39 -0.34 -15.33
N GLY A 120 -14.97 0.65 -14.53
CA GLY A 120 -15.74 1.84 -14.21
C GLY A 120 -16.66 1.70 -12.99
N ASP A 121 -16.65 0.53 -12.31
CA ASP A 121 -17.42 0.34 -11.10
C ASP A 121 -16.72 1.03 -9.91
N LEU A 122 -17.48 1.52 -8.93
CA LEU A 122 -16.96 2.04 -7.68
C LEU A 122 -16.96 0.95 -6.62
N ILE A 123 -15.81 0.73 -5.99
CA ILE A 123 -15.68 -0.19 -4.87
C ILE A 123 -15.18 0.54 -3.62
N ASN A 124 -15.65 0.12 -2.43
CA ASN A 124 -15.08 0.58 -1.17
C ASN A 124 -13.63 0.14 -1.06
N PHE A 125 -12.76 1.10 -0.77
CA PHE A 125 -11.33 0.86 -0.72
C PHE A 125 -10.66 1.81 0.29
N GLU A 126 -10.75 1.48 1.55
CA GLU A 126 -10.10 2.27 2.60
C GLU A 126 -8.60 2.01 2.63
N ALA A 127 -7.80 3.05 2.61
CA ALA A 127 -6.35 2.96 2.65
C ALA A 127 -5.73 3.89 3.71
N ASP A 128 -4.65 3.43 4.33
CA ASP A 128 -3.85 4.18 5.30
C ASP A 128 -2.59 4.76 4.66
N THR A 129 -2.17 4.21 3.52
CA THR A 129 -0.97 4.64 2.78
C THR A 129 -1.14 4.50 1.28
N ILE A 130 -0.50 5.39 0.53
CA ILE A 130 -0.52 5.41 -0.93
C ILE A 130 0.89 5.18 -1.46
N CYS A 131 1.05 4.16 -2.30
CA CYS A 131 2.29 3.86 -2.99
C CYS A 131 2.37 4.62 -4.32
N LEU A 132 3.55 5.19 -4.60
CA LEU A 132 3.96 5.72 -5.89
C LEU A 132 5.18 4.96 -6.39
N HIS A 133 5.20 4.62 -7.67
CA HIS A 133 6.35 3.95 -8.27
C HIS A 133 7.42 4.97 -8.67
N GLY A 134 8.63 4.81 -8.13
CA GLY A 134 9.76 5.72 -8.36
C GLY A 134 10.47 5.52 -9.69
N ASP A 135 10.22 4.41 -10.39
CA ASP A 135 10.79 4.04 -11.68
C ASP A 135 10.00 4.59 -12.89
N THR A 136 8.88 5.25 -12.64
CA THR A 136 8.09 5.93 -13.68
C THR A 136 8.63 7.34 -13.93
N ASN A 137 8.81 7.70 -15.20
CA ASN A 137 9.20 9.07 -15.57
C ASN A 137 8.22 10.09 -14.99
N GLY A 138 8.76 11.14 -14.36
CA GLY A 138 7.94 12.17 -13.72
C GLY A 138 7.44 11.83 -12.32
N SER A 139 7.81 10.68 -11.74
CA SER A 139 7.35 10.23 -10.41
C SER A 139 7.62 11.24 -9.29
N VAL A 140 8.77 11.91 -9.32
CA VAL A 140 9.12 12.94 -8.33
C VAL A 140 8.19 14.13 -8.43
N GLU A 141 7.89 14.58 -9.64
CA GLU A 141 6.96 15.70 -9.86
C GLU A 141 5.53 15.31 -9.48
N LEU A 142 5.08 14.11 -9.86
CA LEU A 142 3.79 13.56 -9.44
C LEU A 142 3.67 13.51 -7.91
N ALA A 143 4.71 13.08 -7.21
CA ALA A 143 4.71 13.05 -5.74
C ALA A 143 4.58 14.46 -5.13
N ARG A 144 5.22 15.48 -5.74
CA ARG A 144 5.10 16.88 -5.30
C ARG A 144 3.70 17.43 -5.53
N LEU A 145 3.13 17.19 -6.72
CA LEU A 145 1.80 17.62 -7.08
C LEU A 145 0.74 16.97 -6.19
N LEU A 146 0.83 15.66 -5.99
CA LEU A 146 -0.07 14.91 -5.12
C LEU A 146 -0.01 15.42 -3.68
N ARG A 147 1.20 15.67 -3.16
CA ARG A 147 1.36 16.23 -1.83
C ARG A 147 0.73 17.61 -1.70
N LYS A 148 0.95 18.49 -2.68
CA LYS A 148 0.37 19.83 -2.72
C LYS A 148 -1.16 19.78 -2.73
N GLU A 149 -1.72 18.91 -3.56
CA GLU A 149 -3.17 18.73 -3.62
C GLU A 149 -3.76 18.20 -2.31
N PHE A 150 -3.12 17.22 -1.69
CA PHE A 150 -3.55 16.72 -0.39
C PHE A 150 -3.54 17.81 0.69
N GLU A 151 -2.51 18.64 0.73
CA GLU A 151 -2.42 19.78 1.65
C GLU A 151 -3.54 20.79 1.37
N PHE A 152 -3.84 21.07 0.09
CA PHE A 152 -4.92 21.97 -0.33
C PHE A 152 -6.31 21.43 0.08
N GLN A 153 -6.53 20.13 -0.03
CA GLN A 153 -7.76 19.44 0.39
C GLN A 153 -7.85 19.21 1.91
N GLY A 154 -6.87 19.68 2.68
CA GLY A 154 -6.84 19.48 4.13
C GLY A 154 -6.46 18.06 4.57
N ILE A 155 -5.96 17.23 3.66
CA ILE A 155 -5.52 15.87 3.97
C ILE A 155 -4.16 15.93 4.65
N LYS A 156 -4.09 15.41 5.87
CA LYS A 156 -2.85 15.42 6.67
C LYS A 156 -1.98 14.21 6.34
N ILE A 157 -0.82 14.46 5.74
CA ILE A 157 0.20 13.43 5.53
C ILE A 157 1.05 13.27 6.79
N THR A 158 1.17 12.04 7.29
CA THR A 158 1.94 11.74 8.50
C THR A 158 2.75 10.46 8.36
N LYS A 159 3.63 10.21 9.33
CA LYS A 159 4.41 8.95 9.38
C LYS A 159 3.53 7.82 9.90
N LEU A 160 3.67 6.59 9.36
CA LEU A 160 2.96 5.41 9.85
C LEU A 160 3.16 5.20 11.35
N SER A 161 4.35 5.42 11.88
CA SER A 161 4.63 5.33 13.32
C SER A 161 3.85 6.29 14.21
N LYS A 162 3.21 7.32 13.64
CA LYS A 162 2.29 8.21 14.37
C LYS A 162 0.84 7.76 14.26
N MET A 163 0.50 7.01 13.22
CA MET A 163 -0.83 6.42 13.04
C MET A 163 -1.00 5.14 13.88
N PHE A 164 0.11 4.42 14.07
CA PHE A 164 0.17 3.18 14.86
C PHE A 164 1.17 3.38 16.02
N PRO A 165 0.77 4.07 17.10
CA PRO A 165 1.62 4.22 18.26
C PRO A 165 1.85 2.85 18.93
N SER A 166 3.12 2.52 19.18
CA SER A 166 3.54 1.34 19.94
C SER A 166 3.40 1.55 21.44
#